data_0727da610cc57ecd5e7fc8b180e5fb5c
#
_entry.id   0727da610cc57ecd5e7fc8b180e5fb5c
#
_cell.length_a   1.000
_cell.length_b   1.000
_cell.length_c   1.000
_cell.angle_alpha   90.00
_cell.angle_beta   90.00
_cell.angle_gamma   90.00
#
_symmetry.space_group_name_H-M   'P 1'
#
loop_
_entity.id
_entity.type
_entity.pdbx_description
1 polymer ?
#
loop_
_entity_poly.entity_id
_entity_poly.type
_entity_poly.pdbx_seq_one_letter_code
_entity_poly.pdbx_strand_id
1 'polypeptide(L)'
;MRVPRPRSLAGQLFAMQVVLVAALVAGCAVFAYVKDQHQAEASARHRATATARAVADSPSVREAIRTEHPSQALQPYAEQVRRDTGVTFITIMSPKRKRWTHPNPEEIGGTFVGHTAPALDGRTFSETYTGTLGPSVRVVTPVRDGGRIVGLVSAGIAVDTITKQVREQVAVLLLAAGIAVALGGTGTYVVNARLRRHTHGMNAAELSRMHDYHEAALHAVREGLLMLDGQRRVALINDGARELLGVTESEVIGRNVAELGLPAPLTGALLAAEPRVDEVHRRRNGWSW
;
A
#
# COMPACT_ATOMS: atom_id res chain seq x y z
N MET A 1 18.39 14.42 1.32
CA MET A 1 18.48 13.47 2.45
C MET A 1 18.92 12.12 1.91
N ARG A 2 20.14 11.62 2.25
CA ARG A 2 20.58 10.27 1.84
C ARG A 2 20.01 9.28 2.85
N VAL A 3 19.08 8.45 2.42
CA VAL A 3 18.53 7.35 3.22
C VAL A 3 19.68 6.36 3.50
N PRO A 4 20.02 6.09 4.78
CA PRO A 4 21.08 5.14 5.12
C PRO A 4 20.68 3.75 4.60
N ARG A 5 21.50 3.16 3.72
CA ARG A 5 21.27 1.80 3.21
C ARG A 5 21.42 0.82 4.37
N PRO A 6 20.41 0.01 4.68
CA PRO A 6 20.51 -1.00 5.73
C PRO A 6 21.60 -2.01 5.37
N ARG A 7 22.60 -2.16 6.25
CA ARG A 7 23.75 -3.04 6.05
C ARG A 7 23.46 -4.53 6.31
N SER A 8 22.28 -4.88 6.80
CA SER A 8 21.86 -6.28 7.05
C SER A 8 20.73 -6.69 6.12
N LEU A 9 20.72 -7.96 5.70
CA LEU A 9 19.66 -8.55 4.87
C LEU A 9 18.27 -8.36 5.50
N ALA A 10 18.16 -8.55 6.81
CA ALA A 10 16.92 -8.31 7.56
C ALA A 10 16.48 -6.84 7.51
N GLY A 11 17.42 -5.88 7.53
CA GLY A 11 17.11 -4.46 7.38
C GLY A 11 16.63 -4.10 5.97
N GLN A 12 17.17 -4.76 4.94
CA GLN A 12 16.71 -4.57 3.56
C GLN A 12 15.31 -5.13 3.34
N LEU A 13 15.02 -6.33 3.86
CA LEU A 13 13.69 -6.94 3.81
C LEU A 13 12.66 -6.08 4.56
N PHE A 14 13.02 -5.56 5.72
CA PHE A 14 12.16 -4.65 6.48
C PHE A 14 11.89 -3.35 5.70
N ALA A 15 12.91 -2.72 5.15
CA ALA A 15 12.74 -1.52 4.35
C ALA A 15 11.85 -1.76 3.13
N MET A 16 12.01 -2.89 2.44
CA MET A 16 11.17 -3.29 1.32
C MET A 16 9.72 -3.53 1.75
N GLN A 17 9.49 -4.20 2.88
CA GLN A 17 8.16 -4.42 3.44
C GLN A 17 7.46 -3.10 3.81
N VAL A 18 8.18 -2.16 4.45
CA VAL A 18 7.64 -0.82 4.78
C VAL A 18 7.27 -0.06 3.50
N VAL A 19 8.12 -0.08 2.47
CA VAL A 19 7.83 0.57 1.19
C VAL A 19 6.61 -0.07 0.51
N LEU A 20 6.51 -1.40 0.51
CA LEU A 20 5.38 -2.12 -0.08
C LEU A 20 4.07 -1.78 0.64
N VAL A 21 4.07 -1.82 1.98
CA VAL A 21 2.89 -1.48 2.80
C VAL A 21 2.51 -0.02 2.61
N ALA A 22 3.49 0.90 2.60
CA ALA A 22 3.24 2.32 2.37
C ALA A 22 2.65 2.58 0.96
N ALA A 23 3.17 1.91 -0.08
CA ALA A 23 2.66 2.00 -1.43
C ALA A 23 1.23 1.45 -1.55
N LEU A 24 0.95 0.29 -0.93
CA LEU A 24 -0.39 -0.30 -0.89
C LEU A 24 -1.39 0.61 -0.20
N VAL A 25 -1.03 1.14 0.96
CA VAL A 25 -1.88 2.06 1.74
C VAL A 25 -2.12 3.37 0.97
N ALA A 26 -1.08 3.94 0.35
CA ALA A 26 -1.23 5.12 -0.48
C ALA A 26 -2.17 4.86 -1.68
N GLY A 27 -2.02 3.71 -2.34
CA GLY A 27 -2.91 3.28 -3.43
C GLY A 27 -4.35 3.12 -2.97
N CYS A 28 -4.59 2.45 -1.84
CA CYS A 28 -5.91 2.31 -1.25
C CYS A 28 -6.52 3.66 -0.84
N ALA A 29 -5.73 4.55 -0.27
CA ALA A 29 -6.18 5.89 0.13
C ALA A 29 -6.59 6.74 -1.09
N VAL A 30 -5.80 6.73 -2.15
CA VAL A 30 -6.14 7.42 -3.41
C VAL A 30 -7.40 6.82 -4.04
N PHE A 31 -7.50 5.49 -4.10
CA PHE A 31 -8.68 4.81 -4.63
C PHE A 31 -9.94 5.13 -3.82
N ALA A 32 -9.85 5.08 -2.48
CA ALA A 32 -10.96 5.43 -1.60
C ALA A 32 -11.36 6.90 -1.78
N TYR A 33 -10.39 7.81 -1.84
CA TYR A 33 -10.63 9.24 -2.06
C TYR A 33 -11.40 9.49 -3.36
N VAL A 34 -10.95 8.92 -4.48
CA VAL A 34 -11.61 9.11 -5.79
C VAL A 34 -13.01 8.50 -5.78
N LYS A 35 -13.17 7.29 -5.23
CA LYS A 35 -14.47 6.61 -5.13
C LYS A 35 -15.44 7.39 -4.26
N ASP A 36 -15.01 7.83 -3.08
CA ASP A 36 -15.86 8.56 -2.13
C ASP A 36 -16.28 9.92 -2.67
N GLN A 37 -15.38 10.64 -3.37
CA GLN A 37 -15.72 11.89 -4.02
C GLN A 37 -16.84 11.71 -5.05
N HIS A 38 -16.73 10.72 -5.94
CA HIS A 38 -17.79 10.43 -6.92
C HIS A 38 -19.10 10.01 -6.26
N GLN A 39 -19.03 9.21 -5.20
CA GLN A 39 -20.22 8.76 -4.48
C GLN A 39 -20.88 9.88 -3.69
N ALA A 40 -20.08 10.77 -3.07
CA ALA A 40 -20.57 11.94 -2.35
C ALA A 40 -21.25 12.95 -3.30
N GLU A 41 -20.67 13.21 -4.46
CA GLU A 41 -21.28 14.05 -5.50
C GLU A 41 -22.58 13.44 -6.03
N ALA A 42 -22.61 12.13 -6.30
CA ALA A 42 -23.83 11.44 -6.73
C ALA A 42 -24.92 11.50 -5.66
N SER A 43 -24.58 11.26 -4.40
CA SER A 43 -25.51 11.36 -3.26
C SER A 43 -26.03 12.79 -3.07
N ALA A 44 -25.15 13.79 -3.20
CA ALA A 44 -25.54 15.20 -3.16
C ALA A 44 -26.51 15.55 -4.29
N ARG A 45 -26.22 15.07 -5.51
CA ARG A 45 -27.09 15.26 -6.67
C ARG A 45 -28.48 14.62 -6.48
N HIS A 46 -28.50 13.38 -5.95
CA HIS A 46 -29.76 12.69 -5.65
C HIS A 46 -30.59 13.44 -4.60
N ARG A 47 -30.00 13.84 -3.48
CA ARG A 47 -30.69 14.61 -2.45
C ARG A 47 -31.18 15.95 -2.97
N ALA A 48 -30.35 16.71 -3.67
CA ALA A 48 -30.73 17.98 -4.26
C ALA A 48 -31.88 17.81 -5.28
N THR A 49 -31.86 16.73 -6.08
CA THR A 49 -32.93 16.43 -7.04
C THR A 49 -34.23 16.11 -6.34
N ALA A 50 -34.22 15.24 -5.35
CA ALA A 50 -35.40 14.88 -4.58
C ALA A 50 -36.02 16.10 -3.89
N THR A 51 -35.18 16.91 -3.22
CA THR A 51 -35.62 18.14 -2.55
C THR A 51 -36.17 19.16 -3.54
N ALA A 52 -35.45 19.44 -4.63
CA ALA A 52 -35.92 20.41 -5.63
C ALA A 52 -37.27 20.02 -6.24
N ARG A 53 -37.47 18.74 -6.56
CA ARG A 53 -38.73 18.23 -7.08
C ARG A 53 -39.84 18.28 -6.04
N ALA A 54 -39.58 17.82 -4.82
CA ALA A 54 -40.60 17.91 -3.75
C ALA A 54 -41.08 19.33 -3.51
N VAL A 55 -40.16 20.31 -3.52
CA VAL A 55 -40.50 21.72 -3.40
C VAL A 55 -41.27 22.23 -4.64
N ALA A 56 -40.82 21.84 -5.85
CA ALA A 56 -41.47 22.28 -7.09
C ALA A 56 -42.90 21.70 -7.26
N ASP A 57 -43.12 20.48 -6.79
CA ASP A 57 -44.43 19.81 -6.87
C ASP A 57 -45.36 20.15 -5.72
N SER A 58 -44.87 20.93 -4.74
CA SER A 58 -45.67 21.33 -3.56
C SER A 58 -46.83 22.24 -3.97
N PRO A 59 -48.08 21.92 -3.58
CA PRO A 59 -49.23 22.81 -3.77
C PRO A 59 -49.04 24.18 -3.13
N SER A 60 -48.47 24.20 -1.90
CA SER A 60 -48.21 25.43 -1.16
C SER A 60 -47.25 26.39 -1.90
N VAL A 61 -46.26 25.84 -2.62
CA VAL A 61 -45.34 26.65 -3.44
C VAL A 61 -46.07 27.28 -4.61
N ARG A 62 -46.91 26.48 -5.32
CA ARG A 62 -47.70 27.00 -6.44
C ARG A 62 -48.69 28.10 -6.00
N GLU A 63 -49.30 27.93 -4.83
CA GLU A 63 -50.25 28.88 -4.27
C GLU A 63 -49.54 30.19 -3.86
N ALA A 64 -48.38 30.07 -3.17
CA ALA A 64 -47.57 31.20 -2.77
C ALA A 64 -47.06 32.03 -3.97
N ILE A 65 -46.65 31.36 -5.09
CA ILE A 65 -46.16 32.03 -6.31
C ILE A 65 -47.27 32.95 -6.92
N ARG A 66 -48.54 32.64 -6.72
CA ARG A 66 -49.66 33.42 -7.26
C ARG A 66 -49.95 34.69 -6.43
N THR A 67 -49.39 34.82 -5.25
CA THR A 67 -49.60 35.99 -4.38
C THR A 67 -48.76 37.18 -4.84
N GLU A 68 -49.12 38.37 -4.40
CA GLU A 68 -48.42 39.62 -4.72
C GLU A 68 -46.99 39.64 -4.12
N HIS A 69 -46.80 39.00 -2.94
CA HIS A 69 -45.54 38.94 -2.22
C HIS A 69 -45.11 37.50 -1.94
N PRO A 70 -44.68 36.73 -2.98
CA PRO A 70 -44.36 35.31 -2.84
C PRO A 70 -43.28 35.01 -1.78
N SER A 71 -42.31 35.92 -1.61
CA SER A 71 -41.20 35.74 -0.67
C SER A 71 -41.64 35.57 0.78
N GLN A 72 -42.74 36.22 1.18
CA GLN A 72 -43.23 36.18 2.57
C GLN A 72 -43.62 34.76 3.01
N ALA A 73 -44.26 34.00 2.12
CA ALA A 73 -44.67 32.63 2.38
C ALA A 73 -43.55 31.60 2.00
N LEU A 74 -42.84 31.87 0.90
CA LEU A 74 -41.87 30.93 0.37
C LEU A 74 -40.56 30.88 1.17
N GLN A 75 -40.09 32.02 1.73
CA GLN A 75 -38.82 32.03 2.45
C GLN A 75 -38.84 31.18 3.73
N PRO A 76 -39.82 31.27 4.64
CA PRO A 76 -39.89 30.40 5.82
C PRO A 76 -40.00 28.91 5.43
N TYR A 77 -40.81 28.61 4.41
CA TYR A 77 -40.95 27.26 3.90
C TYR A 77 -39.65 26.70 3.34
N ALA A 78 -38.96 27.46 2.49
CA ALA A 78 -37.68 27.03 1.91
C ALA A 78 -36.61 26.80 3.00
N GLU A 79 -36.55 27.65 4.02
CA GLU A 79 -35.63 27.51 5.14
C GLU A 79 -35.94 26.30 6.03
N GLN A 80 -37.21 25.97 6.24
CA GLN A 80 -37.60 24.76 6.95
C GLN A 80 -37.16 23.51 6.16
N VAL A 81 -37.54 23.41 4.88
CA VAL A 81 -37.15 22.27 4.02
C VAL A 81 -35.65 22.16 3.92
N ARG A 82 -34.93 23.28 3.82
CA ARG A 82 -33.46 23.28 3.78
C ARG A 82 -32.86 22.63 5.02
N ARG A 83 -33.34 22.96 6.21
CA ARG A 83 -32.90 22.38 7.49
C ARG A 83 -33.24 20.88 7.57
N ASP A 84 -34.44 20.51 7.19
CA ASP A 84 -34.96 19.15 7.30
C ASP A 84 -34.27 18.20 6.33
N THR A 85 -33.87 18.65 5.14
CA THR A 85 -33.23 17.84 4.09
C THR A 85 -31.71 17.92 4.09
N GLY A 86 -31.12 18.86 4.84
CA GLY A 86 -29.67 19.06 4.91
C GLY A 86 -29.04 19.59 3.62
N VAL A 87 -29.81 20.14 2.70
CA VAL A 87 -29.25 20.86 1.53
C VAL A 87 -28.72 22.22 1.97
N THR A 88 -27.70 22.73 1.27
CA THR A 88 -27.06 24.00 1.63
C THR A 88 -27.98 25.18 1.31
N PHE A 89 -28.71 25.11 0.21
CA PHE A 89 -29.63 26.19 -0.18
C PHE A 89 -30.84 25.65 -0.95
N ILE A 90 -31.92 26.40 -0.86
CA ILE A 90 -33.11 26.30 -1.71
C ILE A 90 -33.46 27.71 -2.20
N THR A 91 -33.42 27.89 -3.51
CA THR A 91 -33.80 29.15 -4.16
C THR A 91 -35.01 28.88 -5.05
N ILE A 92 -36.12 29.51 -4.70
CA ILE A 92 -37.32 29.57 -5.53
C ILE A 92 -37.31 30.93 -6.24
N MET A 93 -37.55 30.92 -7.55
CA MET A 93 -37.43 32.12 -8.37
C MET A 93 -38.48 32.16 -9.48
N SER A 94 -38.71 33.36 -10.00
CA SER A 94 -39.56 33.56 -11.17
C SER A 94 -38.93 33.00 -12.45
N PRO A 95 -39.70 32.79 -13.52
CA PRO A 95 -39.14 32.45 -14.84
C PRO A 95 -38.18 33.55 -15.39
N LYS A 96 -38.31 34.78 -14.89
CA LYS A 96 -37.40 35.91 -15.18
C LYS A 96 -36.17 35.93 -14.28
N ARG A 97 -35.93 34.86 -13.53
CA ARG A 97 -34.75 34.67 -12.65
C ARG A 97 -34.74 35.58 -11.41
N LYS A 98 -35.82 36.26 -11.03
CA LYS A 98 -35.90 37.01 -9.81
C LYS A 98 -36.08 36.05 -8.63
N ARG A 99 -35.17 36.08 -7.65
CA ARG A 99 -35.19 35.21 -6.45
C ARG A 99 -36.32 35.62 -5.48
N TRP A 100 -37.12 34.64 -5.07
CA TRP A 100 -38.10 34.81 -4.01
C TRP A 100 -37.59 34.25 -2.68
N THR A 101 -36.64 33.29 -2.74
CA THR A 101 -36.02 32.72 -1.53
C THR A 101 -34.51 32.63 -1.71
N HIS A 102 -33.77 32.75 -0.59
CA HIS A 102 -32.35 32.54 -0.53
C HIS A 102 -31.87 32.39 0.92
N PRO A 103 -30.84 31.55 1.27
CA PRO A 103 -30.31 31.47 2.65
C PRO A 103 -29.79 32.79 3.18
N ASN A 104 -29.19 33.64 2.33
CA ASN A 104 -28.88 35.03 2.68
C ASN A 104 -30.06 35.92 2.28
N PRO A 105 -30.76 36.53 3.25
CA PRO A 105 -31.94 37.40 2.96
C PRO A 105 -31.65 38.59 2.05
N GLU A 106 -30.43 39.14 2.06
CA GLU A 106 -30.01 40.25 1.21
C GLU A 106 -30.06 39.94 -0.29
N GLU A 107 -30.02 38.67 -0.62
CA GLU A 107 -30.03 38.17 -1.99
C GLU A 107 -31.46 37.96 -2.54
N ILE A 108 -32.48 38.09 -1.69
CA ILE A 108 -33.90 38.00 -2.09
C ILE A 108 -34.26 39.22 -2.94
N GLY A 109 -34.96 38.96 -4.05
CA GLY A 109 -35.30 40.00 -5.03
C GLY A 109 -34.21 40.22 -6.10
N GLY A 110 -32.98 39.76 -5.83
CA GLY A 110 -31.88 39.80 -6.79
C GLY A 110 -32.03 38.77 -7.92
N THR A 111 -31.17 38.91 -8.94
CA THR A 111 -31.18 38.02 -10.09
C THR A 111 -30.42 36.72 -9.80
N PHE A 112 -31.01 35.56 -10.06
CA PHE A 112 -30.35 34.27 -9.90
C PHE A 112 -29.14 34.14 -10.83
N VAL A 113 -28.03 33.67 -10.27
CA VAL A 113 -26.77 33.49 -10.99
C VAL A 113 -26.64 31.99 -11.42
N GLY A 114 -26.60 31.76 -12.72
CA GLY A 114 -26.42 30.42 -13.31
C GLY A 114 -27.40 30.09 -14.41
N HIS A 115 -27.30 28.86 -14.92
CA HIS A 115 -28.09 28.40 -16.05
C HIS A 115 -29.53 28.10 -15.60
N THR A 116 -30.50 28.48 -16.44
CA THR A 116 -31.92 28.20 -16.22
C THR A 116 -32.63 27.70 -17.49
N ALA A 117 -31.97 27.82 -18.65
CA ALA A 117 -32.58 27.49 -19.93
C ALA A 117 -33.20 26.07 -20.00
N PRO A 118 -32.51 24.99 -19.56
CA PRO A 118 -33.11 23.66 -19.60
C PRO A 118 -34.36 23.53 -18.71
N ALA A 119 -34.43 24.29 -17.58
CA ALA A 119 -35.59 24.28 -16.70
C ALA A 119 -36.75 25.08 -17.28
N LEU A 120 -36.46 26.14 -18.02
CA LEU A 120 -37.49 26.88 -18.77
C LEU A 120 -38.04 26.08 -19.94
N ASP A 121 -37.25 25.13 -20.51
CA ASP A 121 -37.74 24.13 -21.48
C ASP A 121 -38.49 22.97 -20.79
N GLY A 122 -38.69 23.03 -19.49
CA GLY A 122 -39.41 22.01 -18.73
C GLY A 122 -38.58 20.79 -18.30
N ARG A 123 -37.25 20.82 -18.39
CA ARG A 123 -36.35 19.73 -18.01
C ARG A 123 -35.72 20.01 -16.64
N THR A 124 -35.65 19.00 -15.79
CA THR A 124 -34.79 19.03 -14.59
C THR A 124 -33.37 18.74 -14.99
N PHE A 125 -32.41 19.54 -14.54
CA PHE A 125 -30.99 19.30 -14.78
C PHE A 125 -30.15 19.56 -13.55
N SER A 126 -28.96 18.99 -13.51
CA SER A 126 -27.98 19.20 -12.46
C SER A 126 -26.65 19.68 -13.06
N GLU A 127 -25.98 20.54 -12.33
CA GLU A 127 -24.66 21.07 -12.69
C GLU A 127 -23.83 21.33 -11.43
N THR A 128 -22.51 21.32 -11.59
CA THR A 128 -21.61 21.89 -10.59
C THR A 128 -21.32 23.33 -11.01
N TYR A 129 -21.65 24.29 -10.15
CA TYR A 129 -21.55 25.70 -10.48
C TYR A 129 -21.11 26.52 -9.28
N THR A 130 -20.33 27.57 -9.54
CA THR A 130 -19.94 28.53 -8.50
C THR A 130 -20.92 29.70 -8.48
N GLY A 131 -21.81 29.67 -7.50
CA GLY A 131 -22.81 30.69 -7.26
C GLY A 131 -22.42 31.67 -6.13
N THR A 132 -23.40 32.37 -5.59
CA THR A 132 -23.23 33.33 -4.45
C THR A 132 -22.74 32.66 -3.17
N LEU A 133 -22.95 31.34 -3.02
CA LEU A 133 -22.57 30.54 -1.86
C LEU A 133 -21.33 29.66 -2.17
N GLY A 134 -20.56 30.00 -3.22
CA GLY A 134 -19.40 29.22 -3.63
C GLY A 134 -19.70 28.03 -4.57
N PRO A 135 -18.73 27.15 -4.80
CA PRO A 135 -18.90 25.97 -5.62
C PRO A 135 -19.92 25.00 -5.01
N SER A 136 -20.89 24.57 -5.79
CA SER A 136 -21.98 23.70 -5.34
C SER A 136 -22.44 22.73 -6.43
N VAL A 137 -22.85 21.54 -6.02
CA VAL A 137 -23.65 20.63 -6.85
C VAL A 137 -25.11 21.05 -6.67
N ARG A 138 -25.72 21.51 -7.73
CA ARG A 138 -27.09 22.00 -7.69
C ARG A 138 -27.97 21.35 -8.75
N VAL A 139 -29.27 21.37 -8.50
CA VAL A 139 -30.31 20.91 -9.41
C VAL A 139 -31.29 22.07 -9.62
N VAL A 140 -31.70 22.28 -10.84
CA VAL A 140 -32.74 23.24 -11.19
C VAL A 140 -33.91 22.51 -11.83
N THR A 141 -35.13 22.77 -11.34
CA THR A 141 -36.35 22.12 -11.80
C THR A 141 -37.46 23.15 -11.98
N PRO A 142 -38.36 22.98 -12.97
CA PRO A 142 -39.48 23.89 -13.17
C PRO A 142 -40.61 23.63 -12.15
N VAL A 143 -41.26 24.71 -11.68
CA VAL A 143 -42.57 24.66 -11.01
C VAL A 143 -43.66 24.77 -12.08
N ARG A 144 -44.52 23.76 -12.16
CA ARG A 144 -45.59 23.73 -13.16
C ARG A 144 -46.95 23.95 -12.53
N ASP A 145 -47.76 24.74 -13.20
CA ASP A 145 -49.14 24.97 -12.84
C ASP A 145 -50.01 24.98 -14.12
N GLY A 146 -50.93 24.03 -14.20
CA GLY A 146 -51.77 23.86 -15.39
C GLY A 146 -50.98 23.72 -16.72
N GLY A 147 -49.78 23.05 -16.65
CA GLY A 147 -48.92 22.87 -17.81
C GLY A 147 -47.99 24.05 -18.11
N ARG A 148 -48.15 25.21 -17.47
CA ARG A 148 -47.29 26.39 -17.61
C ARG A 148 -46.20 26.41 -16.56
N ILE A 149 -45.01 26.89 -16.91
CA ILE A 149 -43.94 27.10 -15.95
C ILE A 149 -44.14 28.46 -15.25
N VAL A 150 -44.47 28.40 -13.95
CA VAL A 150 -44.76 29.56 -13.13
C VAL A 150 -43.57 29.99 -12.26
N GLY A 151 -42.61 29.14 -12.10
CA GLY A 151 -41.38 29.37 -11.34
C GLY A 151 -40.33 28.31 -11.57
N LEU A 152 -39.18 28.46 -10.96
CA LEU A 152 -38.10 27.51 -10.95
C LEU A 152 -37.63 27.31 -9.51
N VAL A 153 -37.20 26.08 -9.17
CA VAL A 153 -36.58 25.74 -7.90
C VAL A 153 -35.15 25.32 -8.17
N SER A 154 -34.20 25.91 -7.46
CA SER A 154 -32.82 25.45 -7.41
C SER A 154 -32.50 25.00 -5.99
N ALA A 155 -32.11 23.72 -5.83
CA ALA A 155 -31.59 23.21 -4.56
C ALA A 155 -30.17 22.67 -4.77
N GLY A 156 -29.30 22.87 -3.78
CA GLY A 156 -27.92 22.40 -3.94
C GLY A 156 -27.18 22.19 -2.63
N ILE A 157 -26.04 21.51 -2.76
CA ILE A 157 -25.13 21.21 -1.66
C ILE A 157 -23.77 21.77 -2.04
N ALA A 158 -23.16 22.56 -1.13
CA ALA A 158 -21.84 23.16 -1.34
C ALA A 158 -20.74 22.10 -1.35
N VAL A 159 -19.76 22.28 -2.23
CA VAL A 159 -18.65 21.32 -2.44
C VAL A 159 -17.74 21.24 -1.21
N ASP A 160 -17.57 22.31 -0.46
CA ASP A 160 -16.79 22.35 0.78
C ASP A 160 -17.35 21.38 1.84
N THR A 161 -18.67 21.27 1.93
CA THR A 161 -19.35 20.30 2.82
C THR A 161 -19.02 18.86 2.42
N ILE A 162 -18.95 18.56 1.12
CA ILE A 162 -18.58 17.26 0.59
C ILE A 162 -17.12 16.95 0.92
N THR A 163 -16.24 17.92 0.72
CA THR A 163 -14.78 17.75 0.93
C THR A 163 -14.42 17.51 2.40
N LYS A 164 -15.11 18.11 3.35
CA LYS A 164 -14.87 17.87 4.79
C LYS A 164 -15.10 16.42 5.17
N GLN A 165 -16.22 15.84 4.74
CA GLN A 165 -16.58 14.46 5.06
C GLN A 165 -15.57 13.46 4.51
N VAL A 166 -15.09 13.66 3.28
CA VAL A 166 -14.05 12.85 2.66
C VAL A 166 -12.71 12.97 3.41
N ARG A 167 -12.36 14.19 3.84
CA ARG A 167 -11.11 14.45 4.57
C ARG A 167 -11.05 13.73 5.91
N GLU A 168 -12.16 13.65 6.64
CA GLU A 168 -12.24 12.90 7.90
C GLU A 168 -12.05 11.41 7.69
N GLN A 169 -12.65 10.83 6.66
CA GLN A 169 -12.45 9.41 6.32
C GLN A 169 -11.01 9.09 5.92
N VAL A 170 -10.38 9.95 5.11
CA VAL A 170 -8.97 9.80 4.73
C VAL A 170 -8.05 9.88 5.95
N ALA A 171 -8.33 10.79 6.91
CA ALA A 171 -7.55 10.88 8.13
C ALA A 171 -7.60 9.58 8.97
N VAL A 172 -8.76 8.96 9.09
CA VAL A 172 -8.93 7.66 9.78
C VAL A 172 -8.14 6.55 9.07
N LEU A 173 -8.19 6.50 7.74
CA LEU A 173 -7.43 5.52 6.96
C LEU A 173 -5.91 5.71 7.13
N LEU A 174 -5.43 6.96 7.11
CA LEU A 174 -4.01 7.26 7.33
C LEU A 174 -3.56 6.90 8.75
N LEU A 175 -4.40 7.11 9.75
CA LEU A 175 -4.13 6.71 11.13
C LEU A 175 -4.01 5.18 11.25
N ALA A 176 -4.98 4.44 10.69
CA ALA A 176 -4.97 2.99 10.68
C ALA A 176 -3.72 2.42 9.97
N ALA A 177 -3.34 3.05 8.85
CA ALA A 177 -2.13 2.72 8.12
C ALA A 177 -0.86 2.95 8.95
N GLY A 178 -0.78 4.09 9.64
CA GLY A 178 0.32 4.40 10.54
C GLY A 178 0.48 3.38 11.65
N ILE A 179 -0.64 2.95 12.26
CA ILE A 179 -0.66 1.89 13.28
C ILE A 179 -0.17 0.56 12.70
N ALA A 180 -0.64 0.16 11.52
CA ALA A 180 -0.22 -1.08 10.87
C ALA A 180 1.29 -1.09 10.56
N VAL A 181 1.84 0.02 10.06
CA VAL A 181 3.28 0.17 9.84
C VAL A 181 4.07 0.13 11.14
N ALA A 182 3.58 0.77 12.21
CA ALA A 182 4.24 0.75 13.53
C ALA A 182 4.27 -0.66 14.12
N LEU A 183 3.15 -1.40 14.07
CA LEU A 183 3.07 -2.78 14.55
C LEU A 183 3.96 -3.72 13.74
N GLY A 184 3.92 -3.64 12.41
CA GLY A 184 4.78 -4.42 11.52
C GLY A 184 6.27 -4.11 11.74
N GLY A 185 6.61 -2.83 11.93
CA GLY A 185 7.95 -2.38 12.25
C GLY A 185 8.48 -2.93 13.56
N THR A 186 7.67 -2.82 14.60
CA THR A 186 8.01 -3.34 15.92
C THR A 186 8.18 -4.86 15.88
N GLY A 187 7.27 -5.59 15.23
CA GLY A 187 7.36 -7.03 15.05
C GLY A 187 8.66 -7.46 14.35
N THR A 188 9.00 -6.81 13.25
CA THR A 188 10.23 -7.11 12.49
C THR A 188 11.47 -6.76 13.31
N TYR A 189 11.46 -5.66 14.06
CA TYR A 189 12.56 -5.29 14.96
C TYR A 189 12.78 -6.34 16.04
N VAL A 190 11.71 -6.82 16.70
CA VAL A 190 11.78 -7.85 17.75
C VAL A 190 12.31 -9.17 17.17
N VAL A 191 11.81 -9.61 16.01
CA VAL A 191 12.28 -10.83 15.34
C VAL A 191 13.76 -10.72 14.98
N ASN A 192 14.19 -9.59 14.41
CA ASN A 192 15.58 -9.35 14.07
C ASN A 192 16.49 -9.30 15.31
N ALA A 193 16.05 -8.65 16.39
CA ALA A 193 16.78 -8.61 17.66
C ALA A 193 16.92 -10.00 18.28
N ARG A 194 15.87 -10.83 18.20
CA ARG A 194 15.88 -12.20 18.70
C ARG A 194 16.79 -13.10 17.86
N LEU A 195 16.74 -13.02 16.54
CA LEU A 195 17.65 -13.71 15.63
C LEU A 195 19.11 -13.33 15.91
N ARG A 196 19.42 -12.06 16.08
CA ARG A 196 20.79 -11.60 16.38
C ARG A 196 21.31 -12.14 17.73
N ARG A 197 20.42 -12.35 18.71
CA ARG A 197 20.80 -12.97 19.99
C ARG A 197 21.11 -14.45 19.86
N HIS A 198 20.42 -15.17 18.96
CA HIS A 198 20.63 -16.62 18.76
C HIS A 198 21.79 -16.94 17.79
N THR A 199 22.15 -16.05 16.88
CA THR A 199 23.25 -16.25 15.92
C THR A 199 24.57 -15.63 16.36
N HIS A 200 24.73 -15.24 17.63
CA HIS A 200 25.97 -14.62 18.18
C HIS A 200 26.50 -13.46 17.33
N GLY A 201 25.67 -12.79 16.56
CA GLY A 201 26.04 -11.64 15.74
C GLY A 201 26.81 -11.96 14.45
N MET A 202 27.00 -13.24 14.10
CA MET A 202 27.72 -13.62 12.89
C MET A 202 26.91 -13.23 11.64
N ASN A 203 27.51 -12.39 10.80
CA ASN A 203 26.99 -12.03 9.49
C ASN A 203 27.28 -13.16 8.50
N ALA A 204 26.43 -13.29 7.45
CA ALA A 204 26.65 -14.26 6.37
C ALA A 204 28.07 -14.16 5.74
N ALA A 205 28.64 -12.96 5.71
CA ALA A 205 30.02 -12.71 5.26
C ALA A 205 31.09 -13.28 6.20
N GLU A 206 30.80 -13.44 7.47
CA GLU A 206 31.70 -14.00 8.46
C GLU A 206 31.71 -15.53 8.43
N LEU A 207 30.53 -16.12 8.17
CA LEU A 207 30.42 -17.57 7.87
C LEU A 207 31.19 -17.94 6.59
N SER A 208 31.09 -17.13 5.54
CA SER A 208 31.83 -17.33 4.30
C SER A 208 33.34 -17.21 4.53
N ARG A 209 33.79 -16.19 5.25
CA ARG A 209 35.22 -16.04 5.60
C ARG A 209 35.75 -17.19 6.43
N MET A 210 34.94 -17.75 7.34
CA MET A 210 35.36 -18.89 8.15
C MET A 210 35.49 -20.17 7.31
N HIS A 211 34.61 -20.33 6.31
CA HIS A 211 34.72 -21.41 5.33
C HIS A 211 35.98 -21.28 4.46
N ASP A 212 36.17 -20.07 3.89
CA ASP A 212 37.36 -19.76 3.08
C ASP A 212 38.67 -19.92 3.87
N TYR A 213 38.68 -19.57 5.19
CA TYR A 213 39.82 -19.73 6.06
C TYR A 213 40.14 -21.20 6.34
N HIS A 214 39.11 -22.04 6.55
CA HIS A 214 39.31 -23.50 6.74
C HIS A 214 39.83 -24.14 5.47
N GLU A 215 39.31 -23.76 4.32
CA GLU A 215 39.77 -24.29 3.01
C GLU A 215 41.21 -23.83 2.74
N ALA A 216 41.53 -22.56 2.94
CA ALA A 216 42.90 -22.05 2.80
C ALA A 216 43.88 -22.67 3.81
N ALA A 217 43.48 -22.97 5.03
CA ALA A 217 44.30 -23.64 6.01
C ALA A 217 44.62 -25.10 5.61
N LEU A 218 43.64 -25.82 5.07
CA LEU A 218 43.82 -27.19 4.59
C LEU A 218 44.74 -27.25 3.34
N HIS A 219 44.69 -26.23 2.47
CA HIS A 219 45.55 -26.11 1.31
C HIS A 219 46.99 -25.65 1.67
N ALA A 220 47.16 -24.90 2.78
CA ALA A 220 48.47 -24.42 3.20
C ALA A 220 49.36 -25.46 3.92
N VAL A 221 48.78 -26.59 4.32
CA VAL A 221 49.54 -27.68 4.93
C VAL A 221 50.32 -28.44 3.85
N ARG A 222 51.65 -28.29 3.87
CA ARG A 222 52.55 -29.00 2.95
C ARG A 222 52.59 -30.52 3.16
N GLU A 223 52.13 -30.96 4.31
CA GLU A 223 52.02 -32.39 4.62
C GLU A 223 50.74 -32.96 4.01
N GLY A 224 50.80 -34.18 3.52
CA GLY A 224 49.66 -34.90 2.94
C GLY A 224 48.62 -35.22 4.02
N LEU A 225 47.43 -34.66 3.90
CA LEU A 225 46.31 -34.94 4.78
C LEU A 225 45.26 -35.78 4.04
N LEU A 226 44.95 -36.95 4.60
CA LEU A 226 43.91 -37.83 4.12
C LEU A 226 42.97 -38.18 5.27
N MET A 227 41.68 -37.83 5.15
CA MET A 227 40.67 -38.19 6.13
C MET A 227 39.77 -39.31 5.60
N LEU A 228 39.50 -40.27 6.47
CA LEU A 228 38.62 -41.40 6.17
C LEU A 228 37.35 -41.30 7.01
N ASP A 229 36.22 -41.71 6.44
CA ASP A 229 34.99 -41.89 7.14
C ASP A 229 34.95 -43.20 7.97
N GLY A 230 33.86 -43.40 8.72
CA GLY A 230 33.67 -44.64 9.53
C GLY A 230 33.60 -45.93 8.70
N GLN A 231 33.47 -45.83 7.37
CA GLN A 231 33.42 -46.93 6.42
C GLN A 231 34.76 -47.11 5.66
N ARG A 232 35.81 -46.41 6.09
CA ARG A 232 37.13 -46.42 5.49
C ARG A 232 37.15 -45.85 4.07
N ARG A 233 36.24 -44.96 3.72
CA ARG A 233 36.21 -44.23 2.46
C ARG A 233 36.87 -42.88 2.65
N VAL A 234 37.52 -42.38 1.59
CA VAL A 234 38.15 -41.07 1.61
C VAL A 234 37.10 -39.99 1.69
N ALA A 235 37.04 -39.26 2.81
CA ALA A 235 36.15 -38.14 3.04
C ALA A 235 36.77 -36.80 2.62
N LEU A 236 38.10 -36.66 2.77
CA LEU A 236 38.83 -35.44 2.40
C LEU A 236 40.28 -35.82 2.05
N ILE A 237 40.83 -35.13 1.05
CA ILE A 237 42.25 -35.22 0.67
C ILE A 237 42.74 -33.80 0.31
N ASN A 238 43.87 -33.34 0.89
CA ASN A 238 44.48 -32.07 0.53
C ASN A 238 45.43 -32.17 -0.65
N ASP A 239 45.90 -31.01 -1.15
CA ASP A 239 46.83 -30.98 -2.30
C ASP A 239 48.13 -31.72 -2.04
N GLY A 240 48.69 -31.61 -0.85
CA GLY A 240 49.89 -32.31 -0.45
C GLY A 240 49.74 -33.83 -0.55
N ALA A 241 48.62 -34.37 -0.07
CA ALA A 241 48.36 -35.81 -0.17
C ALA A 241 48.11 -36.27 -1.63
N ARG A 242 47.44 -35.43 -2.44
CA ARG A 242 47.23 -35.73 -3.89
C ARG A 242 48.53 -35.78 -4.65
N GLU A 243 49.43 -34.83 -4.42
CA GLU A 243 50.75 -34.79 -5.04
C GLU A 243 51.61 -35.99 -4.60
N LEU A 244 51.61 -36.26 -3.30
CA LEU A 244 52.35 -37.40 -2.73
C LEU A 244 51.86 -38.75 -3.22
N LEU A 245 50.55 -38.93 -3.35
CA LEU A 245 49.95 -40.19 -3.77
C LEU A 245 49.83 -40.31 -5.30
N GLY A 246 49.93 -39.19 -6.03
CA GLY A 246 49.81 -39.14 -7.49
C GLY A 246 48.37 -39.41 -7.97
N VAL A 247 47.37 -38.93 -7.25
CA VAL A 247 45.93 -39.16 -7.51
C VAL A 247 45.20 -37.84 -7.64
N THR A 248 44.08 -37.85 -8.36
CA THR A 248 43.19 -36.69 -8.45
C THR A 248 42.04 -36.79 -7.42
N GLU A 249 41.52 -35.65 -6.98
CA GLU A 249 40.45 -35.61 -6.00
C GLU A 249 39.21 -36.39 -6.46
N SER A 250 38.81 -36.21 -7.72
CA SER A 250 37.66 -36.88 -8.33
C SER A 250 37.79 -38.40 -8.41
N GLU A 251 39.05 -38.92 -8.39
CA GLU A 251 39.31 -40.35 -8.45
C GLU A 251 39.29 -41.02 -7.07
N VAL A 252 39.39 -40.24 -5.98
CA VAL A 252 39.68 -40.77 -4.64
C VAL A 252 38.53 -40.54 -3.67
N ILE A 253 37.86 -39.38 -3.73
CA ILE A 253 36.75 -39.05 -2.81
C ILE A 253 35.63 -40.09 -2.91
N GLY A 254 35.20 -40.60 -1.75
CA GLY A 254 34.14 -41.61 -1.61
C GLY A 254 34.58 -43.05 -1.89
N ARG A 255 35.82 -43.30 -2.39
CA ARG A 255 36.32 -44.64 -2.58
C ARG A 255 36.94 -45.24 -1.31
N ASN A 256 36.89 -46.55 -1.19
CA ASN A 256 37.53 -47.23 -0.09
C ASN A 256 39.07 -47.21 -0.27
N VAL A 257 39.79 -46.96 0.82
CA VAL A 257 41.28 -46.93 0.83
C VAL A 257 41.90 -48.17 0.22
N ALA A 258 41.29 -49.34 0.41
CA ALA A 258 41.79 -50.58 -0.14
C ALA A 258 41.77 -50.65 -1.69
N GLU A 259 40.94 -49.84 -2.33
CA GLU A 259 40.74 -49.79 -3.79
C GLU A 259 41.63 -48.75 -4.50
N LEU A 260 42.37 -47.92 -3.73
CA LEU A 260 43.17 -46.81 -4.27
C LEU A 260 44.51 -47.27 -4.87
N GLY A 261 44.84 -48.56 -4.82
CA GLY A 261 46.07 -49.08 -5.38
C GLY A 261 47.34 -48.60 -4.67
N LEU A 262 47.21 -48.16 -3.43
CA LEU A 262 48.32 -47.68 -2.61
C LEU A 262 49.27 -48.91 -2.23
N PRO A 263 50.53 -48.63 -1.89
CA PRO A 263 51.43 -49.69 -1.39
C PRO A 263 50.83 -50.42 -0.19
N ALA A 264 50.97 -51.76 -0.19
CA ALA A 264 50.36 -52.60 0.85
C ALA A 264 50.68 -52.20 2.31
N PRO A 265 51.87 -51.73 2.66
CA PRO A 265 52.18 -51.22 4.00
C PRO A 265 51.39 -49.97 4.35
N LEU A 266 51.25 -49.03 3.40
CA LEU A 266 50.48 -47.79 3.60
C LEU A 266 48.97 -48.06 3.70
N THR A 267 48.44 -48.91 2.84
CA THR A 267 47.06 -49.36 2.91
C THR A 267 46.76 -50.04 4.24
N GLY A 268 47.66 -50.92 4.70
CA GLY A 268 47.56 -51.59 5.99
C GLY A 268 47.56 -50.59 7.19
N ALA A 269 48.42 -49.60 7.13
CA ALA A 269 48.47 -48.53 8.16
C ALA A 269 47.18 -47.69 8.21
N LEU A 270 46.66 -47.30 7.05
CA LEU A 270 45.41 -46.54 6.94
C LEU A 270 44.17 -47.35 7.38
N LEU A 271 44.19 -48.65 7.11
CA LEU A 271 43.12 -49.55 7.50
C LEU A 271 43.14 -49.90 9.01
N ALA A 272 44.34 -50.00 9.61
CA ALA A 272 44.49 -50.34 11.03
C ALA A 272 43.92 -49.24 11.95
N ALA A 273 43.90 -47.97 11.51
CA ALA A 273 43.47 -46.80 12.29
C ALA A 273 44.17 -46.68 13.66
N GLU A 274 45.38 -47.23 13.78
CA GLU A 274 46.20 -47.05 14.97
C GLU A 274 47.12 -45.84 14.78
N PRO A 275 47.30 -45.00 15.80
CA PRO A 275 48.26 -43.90 15.71
C PRO A 275 49.70 -44.46 15.53
N ARG A 276 50.35 -44.13 14.44
CA ARG A 276 51.73 -44.46 14.14
C ARG A 276 52.51 -43.22 13.82
N VAL A 277 53.68 -43.09 14.33
CA VAL A 277 54.57 -41.94 14.21
C VAL A 277 55.90 -42.39 13.56
N ASP A 278 56.41 -41.62 12.61
CA ASP A 278 57.70 -41.79 11.94
C ASP A 278 57.89 -43.10 11.19
N GLU A 279 56.83 -43.73 10.64
CA GLU A 279 56.92 -44.85 9.74
C GLU A 279 57.28 -44.42 8.31
N VAL A 280 58.38 -44.89 7.75
CA VAL A 280 58.79 -44.59 6.37
C VAL A 280 58.26 -45.64 5.43
N HIS A 281 57.34 -45.23 4.54
CA HIS A 281 56.84 -46.11 3.46
C HIS A 281 57.47 -45.73 2.12
N ARG A 282 58.23 -46.64 1.50
CA ARG A 282 58.87 -46.44 0.18
C ARG A 282 57.91 -46.75 -0.96
N ARG A 283 57.84 -45.83 -1.92
CA ARG A 283 57.13 -46.05 -3.17
C ARG A 283 57.98 -46.96 -4.05
N ARG A 284 57.37 -47.86 -4.85
CA ARG A 284 58.02 -48.85 -5.72
C ARG A 284 58.97 -48.24 -6.74
N ASN A 285 59.01 -46.93 -6.93
CA ASN A 285 59.84 -46.19 -7.89
C ASN A 285 60.99 -45.36 -7.25
N GLY A 286 61.42 -45.70 -6.04
CA GLY A 286 62.71 -45.22 -5.53
C GLY A 286 62.72 -43.88 -4.76
N TRP A 287 61.61 -43.30 -4.49
CA TRP A 287 61.50 -42.08 -3.64
C TRP A 287 61.09 -42.48 -2.22
N SER A 288 61.82 -41.97 -1.22
CA SER A 288 61.49 -42.12 0.20
C SER A 288 60.74 -40.88 0.67
N TRP A 289 59.73 -41.04 1.49
CA TRP A 289 58.94 -40.00 2.17
C TRP A 289 59.47 -39.84 3.58
#